data_ec358072868b7aaacbbd3b6d971db812
#
_entry.id   ec358072868b7aaacbbd3b6d971db812
#
_cell.length_a   1.000
_cell.length_b   1.000
_cell.length_c   1.000
_cell.angle_alpha   90.00
_cell.angle_beta   90.00
_cell.angle_gamma   90.00
#
_symmetry.space_group_name_H-M   'P 1'
#
loop_
_entity.id
_entity.type
_entity.pdbx_description
1 polymer ?
#
loop_
_entity_poly.entity_id
_entity_poly.type
_entity_poly.pdbx_seq_one_letter_code
_entity_poly.pdbx_strand_id
1 'polypeptide(L)'
;TQGVKLMFWDLGGQEELQSLWDKYFSDCHGVIFIVDSADPDRLLESKRAFDQVLRYSNFLLYVLLRFIFSFSTLDSAPLLILGNKQDISGCLPILEIKHAFHDCSNRIGSRDCMIRPCSGLTGAGVTEGIEWMAKCVKLNPFRPPRRDKR
;
A
#
# COMPACT_ATOMS: atom_id res chain seq x y z
N THR A 1 18.14 -1.69 0.57
CA THR A 1 18.21 -1.68 2.04
C THR A 1 18.09 -3.11 2.56
N GLN A 2 18.81 -3.47 3.62
CA GLN A 2 18.79 -4.79 4.28
C GLN A 2 19.04 -6.00 3.36
N GLY A 3 19.76 -5.83 2.25
CA GLY A 3 20.07 -6.90 1.30
C GLY A 3 18.90 -7.31 0.39
N VAL A 4 17.88 -6.46 0.29
CA VAL A 4 16.74 -6.64 -0.64
C VAL A 4 16.82 -5.57 -1.73
N LYS A 5 16.74 -5.99 -2.99
CA LYS A 5 16.55 -5.10 -4.13
C LYS A 5 15.06 -4.87 -4.32
N LEU A 6 14.63 -3.61 -4.21
CA LEU A 6 13.25 -3.21 -4.45
C LEU A 6 13.12 -2.71 -5.88
N MET A 7 12.07 -3.15 -6.56
CA MET A 7 11.61 -2.59 -7.83
C MET A 7 10.27 -1.90 -7.56
N PHE A 8 10.15 -0.65 -8.00
CA PHE A 8 8.93 0.12 -7.85
C PHE A 8 8.22 0.26 -9.19
N TRP A 9 6.92 0.08 -9.18
CA TRP A 9 6.03 0.50 -10.25
C TRP A 9 5.27 1.72 -9.79
N ASP A 10 5.49 2.85 -10.45
CA ASP A 10 4.77 4.09 -10.21
C ASP A 10 3.45 4.05 -11.00
N LEU A 11 2.35 4.02 -10.27
CA LEU A 11 1.00 3.91 -10.85
C LEU A 11 0.19 5.14 -10.49
N GLY A 12 -0.40 5.77 -11.51
CA GLY A 12 -1.30 6.92 -11.30
C GLY A 12 -2.52 6.55 -10.46
N GLY A 13 -2.89 7.47 -9.55
CA GLY A 13 -4.03 7.32 -8.65
C GLY A 13 -5.36 7.83 -9.23
N GLN A 14 -5.34 8.47 -10.41
CA GLN A 14 -6.55 8.97 -11.06
C GLN A 14 -7.50 7.82 -11.40
N GLU A 15 -8.81 8.09 -11.33
CA GLU A 15 -9.85 7.08 -11.50
C GLU A 15 -9.70 6.30 -12.82
N GLU A 16 -9.36 6.99 -13.90
CA GLU A 16 -9.18 6.40 -15.23
C GLU A 16 -8.01 5.40 -15.29
N LEU A 17 -7.01 5.58 -14.42
CA LEU A 17 -5.81 4.74 -14.37
C LEU A 17 -5.93 3.56 -13.40
N GLN A 18 -6.92 3.58 -12.51
CA GLN A 18 -7.08 2.53 -11.50
C GLN A 18 -7.37 1.16 -12.11
N SER A 19 -8.00 1.11 -13.29
CA SER A 19 -8.22 -0.14 -14.03
C SER A 19 -6.92 -0.85 -14.45
N LEU A 20 -5.78 -0.15 -14.42
CA LEU A 20 -4.48 -0.73 -14.76
C LEU A 20 -3.83 -1.45 -13.58
N TRP A 21 -4.27 -1.17 -12.34
CA TRP A 21 -3.65 -1.69 -11.13
C TRP A 21 -3.67 -3.22 -11.04
N ASP A 22 -4.72 -3.85 -11.56
CA ASP A 22 -4.90 -5.31 -11.56
C ASP A 22 -3.71 -6.05 -12.17
N LYS A 23 -3.11 -5.47 -13.21
CA LYS A 23 -1.99 -6.08 -13.94
C LYS A 23 -0.74 -6.22 -13.05
N TYR A 24 -0.65 -5.42 -11.98
CA TYR A 24 0.52 -5.39 -11.10
C TYR A 24 0.29 -6.14 -9.78
N PHE A 25 -0.96 -6.30 -9.36
CA PHE A 25 -1.27 -6.88 -8.06
C PHE A 25 -0.84 -8.34 -7.91
N SER A 26 -0.88 -9.12 -8.99
CA SER A 26 -0.42 -10.53 -8.96
C SER A 26 1.07 -10.66 -8.65
N ASP A 27 1.86 -9.69 -9.07
CA ASP A 27 3.32 -9.72 -9.01
C ASP A 27 3.92 -8.86 -7.90
N CYS A 28 3.13 -8.00 -7.24
CA CYS A 28 3.64 -7.11 -6.21
C CYS A 28 3.86 -7.84 -4.88
N HIS A 29 4.89 -7.45 -4.15
CA HIS A 29 5.21 -7.98 -2.82
C HIS A 29 4.78 -7.06 -1.68
N GLY A 30 4.34 -5.86 -1.98
CA GLY A 30 3.83 -4.86 -1.06
C GLY A 30 3.22 -3.70 -1.80
N VAL A 31 2.40 -2.91 -1.13
CA VAL A 31 1.77 -1.72 -1.69
C VAL A 31 2.16 -0.50 -0.88
N ILE A 32 2.62 0.53 -1.55
CA ILE A 32 2.84 1.86 -0.98
C ILE A 32 1.75 2.77 -1.53
N PHE A 33 0.88 3.24 -0.66
CA PHE A 33 -0.21 4.15 -0.99
C PHE A 33 0.13 5.55 -0.52
N ILE A 34 0.14 6.52 -1.42
CA ILE A 34 0.53 7.89 -1.12
C ILE A 34 -0.71 8.77 -1.07
N VAL A 35 -0.87 9.50 0.04
CA VAL A 35 -1.95 10.46 0.27
C VAL A 35 -1.36 11.86 0.24
N ASP A 36 -1.98 12.76 -0.52
CA ASP A 36 -1.64 14.18 -0.48
C ASP A 36 -2.25 14.82 0.76
N SER A 37 -1.40 15.17 1.73
CA SER A 37 -1.87 15.79 2.98
C SER A 37 -2.17 17.27 2.81
N ALA A 38 -1.75 17.90 1.71
CA ALA A 38 -2.01 19.31 1.44
C ALA A 38 -3.39 19.54 0.77
N ASP A 39 -4.09 18.45 0.43
CA ASP A 39 -5.39 18.50 -0.22
C ASP A 39 -6.45 17.74 0.60
N PRO A 40 -7.01 18.39 1.66
CA PRO A 40 -8.00 17.77 2.52
C PRO A 40 -9.30 17.43 1.80
N ASP A 41 -9.67 18.18 0.76
CA ASP A 41 -10.91 17.97 0.02
C ASP A 41 -10.90 16.65 -0.74
N ARG A 42 -9.70 16.18 -1.14
CA ARG A 42 -9.52 14.91 -1.84
C ARG A 42 -9.21 13.72 -0.94
N LEU A 43 -9.22 13.90 0.38
CA LEU A 43 -8.96 12.80 1.31
C LEU A 43 -9.98 11.67 1.17
N LEU A 44 -11.25 12.01 0.94
CA LEU A 44 -12.31 11.03 0.75
C LEU A 44 -12.17 10.26 -0.58
N GLU A 45 -11.71 10.92 -1.63
CA GLU A 45 -11.37 10.28 -2.90
C GLU A 45 -10.21 9.29 -2.72
N SER A 46 -9.15 9.72 -2.04
CA SER A 46 -8.01 8.85 -1.69
C SER A 46 -8.44 7.64 -0.88
N LYS A 47 -9.37 7.80 0.07
CA LYS A 47 -9.94 6.69 0.84
C LYS A 47 -10.69 5.70 -0.07
N ARG A 48 -11.49 6.19 -1.02
CA ARG A 48 -12.21 5.34 -1.98
C ARG A 48 -11.24 4.55 -2.88
N ALA A 49 -10.20 5.20 -3.36
CA ALA A 49 -9.15 4.56 -4.14
C ALA A 49 -8.43 3.47 -3.34
N PHE A 50 -8.10 3.73 -2.06
CA PHE A 50 -7.51 2.73 -1.18
C PHE A 50 -8.47 1.55 -0.93
N ASP A 51 -9.75 1.83 -0.76
CA ASP A 51 -10.78 0.78 -0.65
C ASP A 51 -10.80 -0.14 -1.87
N GLN A 52 -10.57 0.39 -3.06
CA GLN A 52 -10.45 -0.44 -4.26
C GLN A 52 -9.21 -1.35 -4.17
N VAL A 53 -8.03 -0.81 -3.79
CA VAL A 53 -6.84 -1.64 -3.56
C VAL A 53 -7.13 -2.79 -2.60
N LEU A 54 -7.90 -2.54 -1.54
CA LEU A 54 -8.30 -3.58 -0.59
C LEU A 54 -9.30 -4.60 -1.16
N ARG A 55 -10.18 -4.18 -2.07
CA ARG A 55 -11.18 -5.06 -2.70
C ARG A 55 -10.57 -6.05 -3.68
N TYR A 56 -9.52 -5.68 -4.38
CA TYR A 56 -8.79 -6.59 -5.28
C TYR A 56 -8.15 -7.76 -4.54
N SER A 57 -8.05 -7.67 -3.22
CA SER A 57 -7.63 -8.78 -2.37
C SER A 57 -8.78 -9.73 -2.00
N ASN A 58 -10.08 -9.38 -2.21
CA ASN A 58 -11.17 -10.01 -1.48
C ASN A 58 -12.33 -10.57 -2.31
N PHE A 59 -12.45 -10.45 -3.63
CA PHE A 59 -13.79 -10.65 -4.09
C PHE A 59 -14.02 -11.74 -5.16
N LEU A 60 -14.23 -12.40 -5.70
CA LEU A 60 -14.95 -13.43 -6.50
C LEU A 60 -14.10 -14.64 -6.90
N LEU A 61 -12.84 -14.40 -7.19
CA LEU A 61 -11.90 -15.50 -7.46
C LEU A 61 -11.51 -16.22 -6.17
N TYR A 62 -11.57 -15.49 -5.04
CA TYR A 62 -11.28 -15.99 -3.70
C TYR A 62 -12.20 -17.12 -3.25
N VAL A 63 -13.49 -17.02 -3.52
CA VAL A 63 -14.47 -18.04 -3.08
C VAL A 63 -14.34 -19.33 -3.89
N LEU A 64 -14.08 -19.23 -5.19
CA LEU A 64 -13.96 -20.40 -6.07
C LEU A 64 -12.56 -21.04 -6.03
N LEU A 65 -11.49 -20.25 -5.92
CA LEU A 65 -10.12 -20.76 -5.90
C LEU A 65 -9.62 -21.12 -4.50
N ARG A 66 -10.24 -20.62 -3.41
CA ARG A 66 -9.92 -21.06 -2.04
C ARG A 66 -10.21 -22.55 -1.82
N PHE A 67 -11.13 -23.12 -2.57
CA PHE A 67 -11.37 -24.56 -2.56
C PHE A 67 -10.31 -25.37 -3.33
N ILE A 68 -9.55 -24.74 -4.22
CA ILE A 68 -8.62 -25.44 -5.13
C ILE A 68 -7.17 -24.98 -4.95
N PHE A 69 -6.92 -23.69 -4.68
CA PHE A 69 -5.58 -23.11 -4.50
C PHE A 69 -5.56 -22.04 -3.41
N SER A 70 -4.72 -22.23 -2.40
CA SER A 70 -4.60 -21.39 -1.19
C SER A 70 -3.95 -20.01 -1.41
N PHE A 71 -4.17 -19.30 -2.51
CA PHE A 71 -3.52 -18.01 -2.74
C PHE A 71 -4.48 -16.92 -3.21
N SER A 72 -4.67 -15.90 -2.37
CA SER A 72 -5.21 -14.62 -2.81
C SER A 72 -4.09 -13.68 -3.25
N THR A 73 -4.36 -12.86 -4.24
CA THR A 73 -3.32 -12.05 -4.91
C THR A 73 -2.72 -10.93 -4.05
N LEU A 74 -3.45 -10.40 -3.06
CA LEU A 74 -2.94 -9.33 -2.16
C LEU A 74 -3.10 -9.61 -0.66
N ASP A 75 -3.73 -10.69 -0.25
CA ASP A 75 -4.12 -10.93 1.16
C ASP A 75 -2.96 -10.94 2.16
N SER A 76 -1.75 -11.14 1.70
CA SER A 76 -0.56 -11.14 2.55
C SER A 76 0.41 -9.99 2.24
N ALA A 77 0.13 -9.16 1.23
CA ALA A 77 1.03 -8.07 0.88
C ALA A 77 0.98 -6.96 1.95
N PRO A 78 2.12 -6.54 2.54
CA PRO A 78 2.15 -5.42 3.46
C PRO A 78 1.71 -4.12 2.79
N LEU A 79 1.08 -3.26 3.57
CA LEU A 79 0.50 -1.99 3.16
C LEU A 79 1.19 -0.83 3.89
N LEU A 80 1.79 0.07 3.15
CA LEU A 80 2.36 1.30 3.69
C LEU A 80 1.57 2.49 3.16
N ILE A 81 0.94 3.25 4.04
CA ILE A 81 0.26 4.50 3.69
C ILE A 81 1.17 5.66 4.10
N LEU A 82 1.55 6.49 3.15
CA LEU A 82 2.38 7.66 3.35
C LEU A 82 1.53 8.93 3.20
N GLY A 83 1.31 9.65 4.31
CA GLY A 83 0.77 11.01 4.29
C GLY A 83 1.88 11.94 3.83
N ASN A 84 1.89 12.28 2.55
CA ASN A 84 2.93 13.08 1.90
C ASN A 84 2.66 14.58 2.03
N LYS A 85 3.67 15.38 1.72
CA LYS A 85 3.65 16.85 1.80
C LYS A 85 3.56 17.41 3.22
N GLN A 86 4.11 16.68 4.21
CA GLN A 86 4.14 17.14 5.62
C GLN A 86 5.09 18.31 5.86
N ASP A 87 5.81 18.76 4.86
CA ASP A 87 6.59 20.00 4.84
C ASP A 87 5.73 21.25 4.62
N ILE A 88 4.48 21.08 4.15
CA ILE A 88 3.59 22.21 3.87
C ILE A 88 2.84 22.60 5.15
N SER A 89 2.91 23.89 5.50
CA SER A 89 2.17 24.44 6.61
C SER A 89 0.65 24.34 6.38
N GLY A 90 -0.09 23.86 7.40
CA GLY A 90 -1.52 23.67 7.32
C GLY A 90 -1.98 22.39 6.61
N CYS A 91 -1.06 21.50 6.26
CA CYS A 91 -1.43 20.18 5.75
C CYS A 91 -2.17 19.35 6.83
N LEU A 92 -2.91 18.32 6.38
CA LEU A 92 -3.58 17.38 7.28
C LEU A 92 -2.56 16.67 8.18
N PRO A 93 -2.72 16.73 9.51
CA PRO A 93 -1.91 15.95 10.43
C PRO A 93 -2.09 14.45 10.18
N ILE A 94 -1.03 13.68 10.39
CA ILE A 94 -1.06 12.23 10.21
C ILE A 94 -2.16 11.52 11.02
N LEU A 95 -2.56 12.10 12.15
CA LEU A 95 -3.64 11.57 12.98
C LEU A 95 -4.99 11.63 12.26
N GLU A 96 -5.27 12.71 11.55
CA GLU A 96 -6.52 12.84 10.77
C GLU A 96 -6.55 11.83 9.61
N ILE A 97 -5.42 11.63 8.94
CA ILE A 97 -5.30 10.59 7.92
C ILE A 97 -5.55 9.21 8.53
N LYS A 98 -4.95 8.89 9.69
CA LYS A 98 -5.20 7.63 10.39
C LYS A 98 -6.67 7.44 10.73
N HIS A 99 -7.34 8.49 11.22
CA HIS A 99 -8.78 8.44 11.51
C HIS A 99 -9.60 8.18 10.25
N ALA A 100 -9.30 8.86 9.14
CA ALA A 100 -10.01 8.66 7.89
C ALA A 100 -9.90 7.22 7.35
N PHE A 101 -8.75 6.57 7.55
CA PHE A 101 -8.50 5.21 7.08
C PHE A 101 -8.86 4.12 8.13
N HIS A 102 -9.30 4.49 9.33
CA HIS A 102 -9.64 3.54 10.39
C HIS A 102 -10.73 2.54 9.98
N ASP A 103 -11.75 3.00 9.25
CA ASP A 103 -12.85 2.13 8.78
C ASP A 103 -12.38 1.04 7.81
N CYS A 104 -11.18 1.18 7.25
CA CYS A 104 -10.59 0.19 6.37
C CYS A 104 -9.96 -0.98 7.14
N SER A 105 -9.82 -0.88 8.47
CA SER A 105 -9.11 -1.85 9.32
C SER A 105 -9.60 -3.29 9.15
N ASN A 106 -10.91 -3.50 9.10
CA ASN A 106 -11.50 -4.84 8.90
C ASN A 106 -11.10 -5.46 7.55
N ARG A 107 -10.89 -4.65 6.51
CA ARG A 107 -10.48 -5.10 5.17
C ARG A 107 -8.98 -5.25 5.04
N ILE A 108 -8.22 -4.51 5.84
CA ILE A 108 -6.78 -4.72 5.96
C ILE A 108 -6.51 -6.12 6.50
N GLY A 109 -7.32 -6.59 7.45
CA GLY A 109 -7.22 -7.94 8.00
C GLY A 109 -5.92 -8.15 8.78
N SER A 110 -5.25 -9.27 8.55
CA SER A 110 -3.99 -9.66 9.23
C SER A 110 -2.74 -9.15 8.53
N ARG A 111 -2.86 -8.31 7.50
CA ARG A 111 -1.70 -7.75 6.80
C ARG A 111 -0.93 -6.77 7.67
N ASP A 112 0.38 -6.80 7.55
CA ASP A 112 1.20 -5.71 8.08
C ASP A 112 0.76 -4.40 7.44
N CYS A 113 0.35 -3.42 8.25
CA CYS A 113 -0.08 -2.11 7.78
C CYS A 113 0.55 -1.01 8.63
N MET A 114 1.08 0.00 7.96
CA MET A 114 1.66 1.17 8.61
C MET A 114 1.20 2.44 7.92
N ILE A 115 0.86 3.46 8.72
CA ILE A 115 0.57 4.81 8.24
C ILE A 115 1.60 5.76 8.81
N ARG A 116 2.33 6.48 7.96
CA ARG A 116 3.41 7.40 8.36
C ARG A 116 3.33 8.75 7.66
N PRO A 117 3.78 9.82 8.33
CA PRO A 117 4.01 11.10 7.68
C PRO A 117 5.27 11.03 6.82
N CYS A 118 5.29 11.73 5.70
CA CYS A 118 6.49 11.92 4.91
C CYS A 118 6.45 13.24 4.13
N SER A 119 7.59 13.60 3.58
CA SER A 119 7.73 14.63 2.56
C SER A 119 8.61 14.11 1.43
N GLY A 120 8.02 13.94 0.27
CA GLY A 120 8.77 13.58 -0.95
C GLY A 120 9.73 14.71 -1.39
N LEU A 121 9.48 15.95 -0.98
CA LEU A 121 10.35 17.09 -1.29
C LEU A 121 11.64 17.07 -0.44
N THR A 122 11.51 16.83 0.86
CA THR A 122 12.66 16.88 1.80
C THR A 122 13.28 15.51 2.04
N GLY A 123 12.58 14.43 1.69
CA GLY A 123 12.96 13.05 2.01
C GLY A 123 12.59 12.59 3.42
N ALA A 124 12.06 13.48 4.26
CA ALA A 124 11.68 13.14 5.63
C ALA A 124 10.63 12.01 5.66
N GLY A 125 10.84 11.00 6.49
CA GLY A 125 9.94 9.87 6.68
C GLY A 125 9.91 8.83 5.54
N VAL A 126 10.54 9.12 4.40
CA VAL A 126 10.54 8.23 3.22
C VAL A 126 11.41 7.01 3.47
N THR A 127 12.65 7.22 3.90
CA THR A 127 13.60 6.11 4.14
C THR A 127 13.08 5.12 5.15
N GLU A 128 12.54 5.59 6.26
CA GLU A 128 11.99 4.75 7.33
C GLU A 128 10.77 3.93 6.86
N GLY A 129 9.93 4.54 6.02
CA GLY A 129 8.79 3.83 5.39
C GLY A 129 9.26 2.70 4.47
N ILE A 130 10.23 2.99 3.61
CA ILE A 130 10.79 2.00 2.68
C ILE A 130 11.54 0.88 3.43
N GLU A 131 12.28 1.20 4.49
CA GLU A 131 12.95 0.19 5.31
C GLU A 131 11.96 -0.73 6.01
N TRP A 132 10.88 -0.17 6.55
CA TRP A 132 9.80 -0.97 7.13
C TRP A 132 9.17 -1.90 6.08
N MET A 133 8.82 -1.37 4.90
CA MET A 133 8.28 -2.18 3.80
C MET A 133 9.24 -3.31 3.40
N ALA A 134 10.53 -3.01 3.24
CA ALA A 134 11.55 -3.99 2.89
C ALA A 134 11.64 -5.10 3.94
N LYS A 135 11.53 -4.76 5.22
CA LYS A 135 11.51 -5.73 6.32
C LYS A 135 10.28 -6.64 6.24
N CYS A 136 9.09 -6.07 6.06
CA CYS A 136 7.85 -6.84 5.95
C CYS A 136 7.89 -7.78 4.73
N VAL A 137 8.31 -7.28 3.57
CA VAL A 137 8.45 -8.11 2.35
C VAL A 137 9.45 -9.25 2.56
N LYS A 138 10.59 -8.98 3.20
CA LYS A 138 11.61 -10.00 3.46
C LYS A 138 11.13 -11.12 4.37
N LEU A 139 10.31 -10.77 5.36
CA LEU A 139 9.80 -11.70 6.37
C LEU A 139 8.49 -12.37 5.97
N ASN A 140 7.87 -11.94 4.87
CA ASN A 140 6.57 -12.47 4.44
C ASN A 140 6.71 -13.90 3.90
N PRO A 141 6.16 -14.92 4.59
CA PRO A 141 6.27 -16.31 4.16
C PRO A 141 5.38 -16.64 2.96
N PHE A 142 4.32 -15.85 2.73
CA PHE A 142 3.34 -16.07 1.68
C PHE A 142 3.75 -15.46 0.34
N ARG A 143 4.60 -14.43 0.38
CA ARG A 143 5.13 -13.72 -0.79
C ARG A 143 6.63 -13.49 -0.66
N PRO A 144 7.43 -14.56 -0.64
CA PRO A 144 8.87 -14.42 -0.47
C PRO A 144 9.48 -13.65 -1.66
N PRO A 145 10.52 -12.84 -1.41
CA PRO A 145 11.24 -12.15 -2.48
C PRO A 145 11.70 -13.13 -3.57
N ARG A 146 11.59 -12.71 -4.84
CA ARG A 146 12.11 -13.52 -5.95
C ARG A 146 13.63 -13.65 -5.77
N ARG A 147 14.13 -14.89 -5.82
CA ARG A 147 15.57 -15.13 -5.88
C ARG A 147 16.06 -14.75 -7.27
N ASP A 148 17.05 -13.86 -7.34
CA ASP A 148 17.73 -13.63 -8.62
C ASP A 148 18.23 -14.98 -9.14
N LYS A 149 17.77 -15.38 -10.32
CA LYS A 149 18.39 -16.51 -11.04
C LYS A 149 19.80 -16.03 -11.42
N ARG A 150 20.80 -16.55 -10.75
CA ARG A 150 22.21 -16.41 -11.14
C ARG A 150 22.42 -17.11 -12.48
#